data_d971f6d531d3a9c26e2e86bf07e24985
#
_entry.id   d971f6d531d3a9c26e2e86bf07e24985
#
_cell.length_a   1.000
_cell.length_b   1.000
_cell.length_c   1.000
_cell.angle_alpha   90.00
_cell.angle_beta   90.00
_cell.angle_gamma   90.00
#
_symmetry.space_group_name_H-M   'P 1'
#
loop_
_entity.id
_entity.type
_entity.pdbx_description
1 polymer ?
#
loop_
_entity_poly.entity_id
_entity_poly.type
_entity_poly.pdbx_seq_one_letter_code
_entity_poly.pdbx_strand_id
1 'polypeptide(L)'
;MFGWLFGGKPRSGSWPRVRREHLAREPQCIACGRGKTLEVHHVQPFHDRPELELDDENLVSLCAEPCHFVFGHLLNWSASNPHVRDDAQAYRQRLKNERGI
;
A
#
# COMPACT_ATOMS: atom_id res chain seq x y z
N MET A 1 -1.04 10.69 -20.84
CA MET A 1 -1.46 10.46 -22.21
C MET A 1 -1.03 9.10 -22.76
N PHE A 2 0.18 8.69 -22.51
CA PHE A 2 0.65 7.40 -23.04
C PHE A 2 0.02 6.19 -22.37
N GLY A 3 -0.54 6.34 -21.16
CA GLY A 3 -1.18 5.21 -20.47
C GLY A 3 -2.31 4.57 -21.27
N TRP A 4 -3.10 5.36 -21.97
CA TRP A 4 -4.22 4.81 -22.73
C TRP A 4 -3.76 4.11 -24.02
N LEU A 5 -2.61 4.50 -24.55
CA LEU A 5 -2.01 3.80 -25.70
C LEU A 5 -1.60 2.38 -25.34
N PHE A 6 -1.33 2.13 -24.06
CA PHE A 6 -0.93 0.82 -23.54
C PHE A 6 -2.04 0.18 -22.74
N GLY A 7 -3.29 0.63 -22.94
CA GLY A 7 -4.46 0.04 -22.30
C GLY A 7 -4.76 0.55 -20.91
N GLY A 8 -4.01 1.54 -20.39
CA GLY A 8 -4.24 2.08 -19.07
C GLY A 8 -4.78 3.50 -19.10
N LYS A 9 -5.43 3.91 -18.02
CA LYS A 9 -5.85 5.29 -17.80
C LYS A 9 -4.71 6.07 -17.17
N PRO A 10 -4.59 7.39 -17.43
CA PRO A 10 -3.62 8.21 -16.69
C PRO A 10 -4.01 8.32 -15.22
N ARG A 11 -3.01 8.47 -14.36
CA ARG A 11 -3.22 8.68 -12.93
C ARG A 11 -3.94 10.00 -12.69
N SER A 12 -4.73 10.05 -11.63
CA SER A 12 -5.44 11.26 -11.22
C SER A 12 -4.46 12.32 -10.72
N GLY A 13 -4.73 13.58 -11.07
CA GLY A 13 -4.00 14.72 -10.49
C GLY A 13 -4.24 14.89 -9.00
N SER A 14 -5.26 14.24 -8.44
CA SER A 14 -5.56 14.28 -7.01
C SER A 14 -4.73 13.28 -6.20
N TRP A 15 -4.00 12.37 -6.86
CA TRP A 15 -3.26 11.34 -6.16
C TRP A 15 -2.27 11.90 -5.12
N PRO A 16 -1.45 12.92 -5.41
CA PRO A 16 -0.54 13.44 -4.39
C PRO A 16 -1.23 13.89 -3.11
N ARG A 17 -2.40 14.53 -3.23
CA ARG A 17 -3.18 14.97 -2.07
C ARG A 17 -3.75 13.77 -1.30
N VAL A 18 -4.34 12.82 -2.01
CA VAL A 18 -4.93 11.63 -1.38
C VAL A 18 -3.87 10.81 -0.67
N ARG A 19 -2.69 10.65 -1.29
CA ARG A 19 -1.56 9.96 -0.68
C ARG A 19 -1.14 10.64 0.63
N ARG A 20 -1.02 11.95 0.60
CA ARG A 20 -0.62 12.72 1.77
C ARG A 20 -1.64 12.59 2.90
N GLU A 21 -2.93 12.65 2.55
CA GLU A 21 -4.01 12.50 3.53
C GLU A 21 -4.02 11.10 4.13
N HIS A 22 -3.77 10.07 3.32
CA HIS A 22 -3.70 8.71 3.85
C HIS A 22 -2.54 8.57 4.83
N LEU A 23 -1.36 9.10 4.49
CA LEU A 23 -0.19 9.04 5.39
C LEU A 23 -0.42 9.80 6.69
N ALA A 24 -1.26 10.85 6.67
CA ALA A 24 -1.63 11.53 7.90
C ALA A 24 -2.52 10.67 8.80
N ARG A 25 -3.37 9.85 8.22
CA ARG A 25 -4.25 8.95 8.97
C ARG A 25 -3.55 7.65 9.39
N GLU A 26 -2.60 7.18 8.57
CA GLU A 26 -1.88 5.93 8.82
C GLU A 26 -0.39 6.19 8.68
N PRO A 27 0.22 6.85 9.70
CA PRO A 27 1.61 7.33 9.59
C PRO A 27 2.68 6.31 9.91
N GLN A 28 2.31 5.04 10.02
CA GLN A 28 3.25 3.96 10.31
C GLN A 28 3.00 2.81 9.37
N CYS A 29 4.07 2.06 9.07
CA CYS A 29 3.94 0.81 8.34
C CYS A 29 3.02 -0.13 9.12
N ILE A 30 1.96 -0.61 8.47
CA ILE A 30 0.99 -1.47 9.16
C ILE A 30 1.56 -2.85 9.50
N ALA A 31 2.70 -3.21 8.92
CA ALA A 31 3.37 -4.49 9.21
C ALA A 31 4.42 -4.33 10.30
N CYS A 32 5.42 -3.47 10.14
CA CYS A 32 6.54 -3.39 11.07
C CYS A 32 6.47 -2.21 12.04
N GLY A 33 5.56 -1.26 11.81
CA GLY A 33 5.39 -0.11 12.70
C GLY A 33 6.33 1.05 12.45
N ARG A 34 7.22 0.96 11.45
CA ARG A 34 8.15 2.05 11.12
C ARG A 34 7.37 3.29 10.71
N GLY A 35 7.83 4.46 11.18
CA GLY A 35 7.20 5.74 10.84
C GLY A 35 7.94 6.54 9.78
N LYS A 36 8.92 5.94 9.11
CA LYS A 36 9.75 6.61 8.10
C LYS A 36 9.76 5.83 6.80
N THR A 37 10.02 6.56 5.71
CA THR A 37 10.21 5.95 4.38
C THR A 37 9.03 5.07 4.02
N LEU A 38 7.84 5.66 4.13
CA LEU A 38 6.60 4.94 3.86
C LEU A 38 6.18 5.11 2.41
N GLU A 39 5.58 4.05 1.88
CA GLU A 39 4.89 4.07 0.59
C GLU A 39 3.41 3.80 0.82
N VAL A 40 2.56 4.45 0.04
CA VAL A 40 1.13 4.13 0.04
C VAL A 40 0.90 3.14 -1.09
N HIS A 41 0.49 1.94 -0.71
CA HIS A 41 0.30 0.82 -1.62
C HIS A 41 -1.18 0.65 -1.91
N HIS A 42 -1.52 0.42 -3.17
CA HIS A 42 -2.88 0.10 -3.56
C HIS A 42 -3.12 -1.40 -3.35
N VAL A 43 -4.16 -1.76 -2.59
CA VAL A 43 -4.52 -3.16 -2.36
C VAL A 43 -4.86 -3.81 -3.69
N GLN A 44 -5.74 -3.15 -4.47
CA GLN A 44 -5.99 -3.54 -5.86
C GLN A 44 -5.28 -2.54 -6.76
N PRO A 45 -4.38 -3.01 -7.64
CA PRO A 45 -3.54 -2.11 -8.43
C PRO A 45 -4.35 -1.19 -9.34
N PHE A 46 -3.79 -0.02 -9.60
CA PHE A 46 -4.43 0.98 -10.47
C PHE A 46 -4.79 0.41 -11.84
N HIS A 47 -3.89 -0.38 -12.44
CA HIS A 47 -4.14 -0.89 -13.79
C HIS A 47 -5.29 -1.90 -13.85
N ASP A 48 -5.60 -2.57 -12.72
CA ASP A 48 -6.72 -3.52 -12.65
C ASP A 48 -8.02 -2.83 -12.26
N ARG A 49 -7.95 -1.90 -11.32
CA ARG A 49 -9.12 -1.24 -10.77
C ARG A 49 -8.86 0.26 -10.65
N PRO A 50 -8.80 0.98 -11.78
CA PRO A 50 -8.48 2.41 -11.74
C PRO A 50 -9.50 3.24 -10.97
N GLU A 51 -10.74 2.78 -10.87
CA GLU A 51 -11.79 3.46 -10.11
C GLU A 51 -11.52 3.48 -8.61
N LEU A 52 -10.62 2.63 -8.12
CA LEU A 52 -10.27 2.55 -6.70
C LEU A 52 -9.00 3.33 -6.37
N GLU A 53 -8.43 4.06 -7.32
CA GLU A 53 -7.16 4.76 -7.12
C GLU A 53 -7.15 5.67 -5.90
N LEU A 54 -8.27 6.39 -5.70
CA LEU A 54 -8.36 7.41 -4.65
C LEU A 54 -9.17 6.94 -3.44
N ASP A 55 -9.62 5.69 -3.44
CA ASP A 55 -10.42 5.14 -2.35
C ASP A 55 -9.48 4.79 -1.19
N ASP A 56 -9.65 5.46 -0.05
CA ASP A 56 -8.81 5.26 1.12
C ASP A 56 -8.81 3.80 1.61
N GLU A 57 -9.93 3.09 1.45
CA GLU A 57 -10.00 1.69 1.86
C GLU A 57 -9.18 0.77 0.98
N ASN A 58 -8.78 1.25 -0.20
CA ASN A 58 -7.91 0.53 -1.11
C ASN A 58 -6.43 0.87 -0.89
N LEU A 59 -6.12 1.64 0.16
CA LEU A 59 -4.76 2.13 0.41
C LEU A 59 -4.24 1.57 1.74
N VAL A 60 -2.95 1.24 1.76
CA VAL A 60 -2.27 0.83 2.99
C VAL A 60 -0.89 1.47 3.03
N SER A 61 -0.44 1.84 4.23
CA SER A 61 0.91 2.37 4.44
C SER A 61 1.86 1.24 4.76
N LEU A 62 2.92 1.13 3.98
CA LEU A 62 3.96 0.11 4.17
C LEU A 62 5.32 0.79 4.04
N CYS A 63 6.32 0.34 4.81
CA CYS A 63 7.65 0.88 4.60
C CYS A 63 8.15 0.46 3.20
N ALA A 64 8.94 1.35 2.58
CA ALA A 64 9.42 1.12 1.21
C ALA A 64 10.20 -0.18 1.11
N GLU A 65 10.97 -0.50 2.16
CA GLU A 65 11.71 -1.75 2.27
C GLU A 65 11.70 -2.20 3.72
N PRO A 66 11.38 -3.47 4.01
CA PRO A 66 11.01 -4.52 3.05
C PRO A 66 9.51 -4.72 2.87
N CYS A 67 8.67 -4.10 3.71
CA CYS A 67 7.28 -4.52 3.85
C CYS A 67 6.44 -4.30 2.59
N HIS A 68 6.70 -3.24 1.84
CA HIS A 68 5.98 -3.01 0.59
C HIS A 68 6.20 -4.19 -0.38
N PHE A 69 7.44 -4.62 -0.51
CA PHE A 69 7.76 -5.75 -1.39
C PHE A 69 7.23 -7.07 -0.85
N VAL A 70 7.42 -7.32 0.46
CA VAL A 70 7.04 -8.59 1.07
C VAL A 70 5.53 -8.76 1.14
N PHE A 71 4.82 -7.80 1.73
CA PHE A 71 3.38 -7.93 1.95
C PHE A 71 2.56 -7.41 0.78
N GLY A 72 3.01 -6.33 0.16
CA GLY A 72 2.28 -5.72 -0.95
C GLY A 72 2.41 -6.52 -2.23
N HIS A 73 3.60 -7.00 -2.53
CA HIS A 73 3.91 -7.64 -3.81
C HIS A 73 4.33 -9.10 -3.70
N LEU A 74 4.30 -9.70 -2.51
CA LEU A 74 4.61 -11.12 -2.29
C LEU A 74 5.99 -11.50 -2.87
N LEU A 75 6.97 -10.60 -2.70
CA LEU A 75 8.35 -10.78 -3.19
C LEU A 75 8.46 -10.83 -4.71
N ASN A 76 7.47 -10.33 -5.41
CA ASN A 76 7.45 -10.27 -6.88
C ASN A 76 6.73 -8.99 -7.30
N TRP A 77 7.47 -8.01 -7.85
CA TRP A 77 6.89 -6.72 -8.21
C TRP A 77 5.74 -6.82 -9.22
N SER A 78 5.63 -7.93 -9.95
CA SER A 78 4.52 -8.16 -10.88
C SER A 78 3.28 -8.74 -10.19
N ALA A 79 3.39 -9.17 -8.95
CA ALA A 79 2.27 -9.73 -8.20
C ALA A 79 1.65 -8.65 -7.31
N SER A 80 0.39 -8.86 -6.92
CA SER A 80 -0.28 -8.04 -5.93
C SER A 80 -0.98 -8.94 -4.94
N ASN A 81 -1.12 -8.45 -3.70
CA ASN A 81 -1.71 -9.21 -2.62
C ASN A 81 -3.03 -8.57 -2.19
N PRO A 82 -4.18 -9.13 -2.58
CA PRO A 82 -5.48 -8.57 -2.18
C PRO A 82 -5.74 -8.68 -0.67
N HIS A 83 -4.95 -9.48 0.04
CA HIS A 83 -5.05 -9.66 1.49
C HIS A 83 -3.95 -8.92 2.24
N VAL A 84 -3.33 -7.92 1.60
CA VAL A 84 -2.15 -7.24 2.16
C VAL A 84 -2.42 -6.65 3.55
N ARG A 85 -3.58 -6.05 3.77
CA ARG A 85 -3.89 -5.44 5.06
C ARG A 85 -4.00 -6.50 6.16
N ASP A 86 -4.71 -7.58 5.89
CA ASP A 86 -4.87 -8.66 6.86
C ASP A 86 -3.54 -9.32 7.19
N ASP A 87 -2.73 -9.60 6.17
CA ASP A 87 -1.43 -10.25 6.35
C ASP A 87 -0.48 -9.34 7.14
N ALA A 88 -0.43 -8.07 6.78
CA ALA A 88 0.44 -7.12 7.46
C ALA A 88 0.02 -6.91 8.93
N GLN A 89 -1.28 -6.81 9.18
CA GLN A 89 -1.80 -6.65 10.54
C GLN A 89 -1.55 -7.87 11.39
N ALA A 90 -1.66 -9.07 10.82
CA ALA A 90 -1.34 -10.32 11.52
C ALA A 90 0.14 -10.34 11.93
N TYR A 91 1.01 -9.95 11.02
CA TYR A 91 2.45 -9.84 11.30
C TYR A 91 2.71 -8.82 12.42
N ARG A 92 2.08 -7.66 12.34
CA ARG A 92 2.22 -6.61 13.35
C ARG A 92 1.79 -7.10 14.74
N GLN A 93 0.67 -7.81 14.81
CA GLN A 93 0.19 -8.37 16.06
C GLN A 93 1.15 -9.40 16.61
N ARG A 94 1.71 -10.22 15.74
CA ARG A 94 2.69 -11.22 16.14
C ARG A 94 3.95 -10.57 16.74
N LEU A 95 4.44 -9.50 16.12
CA LEU A 95 5.58 -8.75 16.65
C LEU A 95 5.28 -8.21 18.04
N LYS A 96 4.10 -7.66 18.25
CA LYS A 96 3.69 -7.14 19.55
C LYS A 96 3.65 -8.23 20.60
N ASN A 97 3.11 -9.39 20.26
CA ASN A 97 3.02 -10.52 21.19
C ASN A 97 4.41 -11.04 21.57
N GLU A 98 5.30 -11.18 20.58
CA GLU A 98 6.64 -11.71 20.82
C GLU A 98 7.53 -10.75 21.60
N ARG A 99 7.29 -9.44 21.46
CA ARG A 99 8.12 -8.41 22.10
C ARG A 99 7.52 -7.84 23.38
N GLY A 100 6.30 -8.23 23.69
CA GLY A 100 5.60 -7.69 24.85
C GLY A 100 5.15 -6.24 24.68
N ILE A 101 4.95 -5.79 23.46
CA ILE A 101 4.57 -4.42 23.15
C ILE A 101 3.19 -4.31 22.56
#